data_396337830231e90bf73bb0968df8073e
#
_entry.id   396337830231e90bf73bb0968df8073e
#
_cell.length_a   1.000
_cell.length_b   1.000
_cell.length_c   1.000
_cell.angle_alpha   90.00
_cell.angle_beta   90.00
_cell.angle_gamma   90.00
#
_symmetry.space_group_name_H-M   'P 1'
#
loop_
_entity.id
_entity.type
_entity.pdbx_description
1 polymer ?
#
loop_
_entity_poly.entity_id
_entity_poly.type
_entity_poly.pdbx_seq_one_letter_code
_entity_poly.pdbx_strand_id
1 'polypeptide(L)'
;MYNQPTAVQSQPLYQMDPAMWESMNKLKDHVHGLCSKHMNHPVQVQTVQGQIYHGYIVHFDDSHLYLKPMEGHVRAFAGAYAYNNVILPLVLYNLLAITLLL
;
A
#
# COMPACT_ATOMS: atom_id res chain seq x y z
N MET A 1 19.94 -38.19 14.09
CA MET A 1 19.58 -37.89 14.13
C MET A 1 18.94 -37.16 14.76
N TYR A 2 18.76 -36.67 14.72
CA TYR A 2 18.22 -35.99 15.25
C TYR A 2 16.97 -36.14 15.57
N ASN A 3 16.61 -36.19 16.01
CA ASN A 3 15.54 -36.38 16.28
C ASN A 3 14.83 -35.42 16.78
N GLN A 4 14.43 -35.02 16.75
CA GLN A 4 13.85 -34.15 17.07
C GLN A 4 12.89 -34.00 17.51
N PRO A 5 12.79 -33.76 17.39
CA PRO A 5 11.79 -33.30 17.75
C PRO A 5 10.65 -33.84 18.15
N THR A 6 10.75 -34.58 18.42
CA THR A 6 9.63 -35.18 19.05
C THR A 6 9.01 -34.32 20.10
N ALA A 7 9.81 -33.50 20.70
CA ALA A 7 9.30 -32.69 21.80
C ALA A 7 8.60 -31.44 21.34
N VAL A 8 8.80 -31.06 20.09
CA VAL A 8 8.22 -29.84 19.60
C VAL A 8 6.93 -30.15 18.86
N GLN A 9 5.86 -29.53 19.29
CA GLN A 9 4.60 -29.60 18.60
C GLN A 9 4.23 -28.21 18.14
N SER A 10 3.61 -28.12 16.99
CA SER A 10 3.22 -26.84 16.45
C SER A 10 1.71 -26.80 16.31
N GLN A 11 1.16 -25.64 16.58
CA GLN A 11 -0.26 -25.38 16.41
C GLN A 11 -0.43 -24.04 15.76
N PRO A 12 -0.88 -24.01 14.52
CA PRO A 12 -1.08 -22.73 13.85
C PRO A 12 -2.15 -21.92 14.57
N LEU A 13 -1.85 -20.67 14.86
CA LEU A 13 -2.82 -19.76 15.45
C LEU A 13 -3.58 -18.98 14.38
N TYR A 14 -2.96 -18.84 13.24
CA TYR A 14 -3.57 -18.13 12.13
C TYR A 14 -3.01 -18.68 10.83
N GLN A 15 -3.87 -18.77 9.86
CA GLN A 15 -3.46 -19.15 8.53
C GLN A 15 -4.42 -18.51 7.55
N MET A 16 -3.89 -17.77 6.59
CA MET A 16 -4.74 -17.10 5.63
C MET A 16 -5.43 -18.10 4.72
N ASP A 17 -6.71 -17.86 4.48
CA ASP A 17 -7.48 -18.65 3.52
C ASP A 17 -6.81 -18.53 2.15
N PRO A 18 -6.55 -19.65 1.46
CA PRO A 18 -5.94 -19.58 0.13
C PRO A 18 -6.70 -18.71 -0.86
N ALA A 19 -8.02 -18.67 -0.76
CA ALA A 19 -8.81 -17.83 -1.65
C ALA A 19 -8.56 -16.36 -1.38
N MET A 20 -8.37 -16.00 -0.12
CA MET A 20 -8.05 -14.63 0.25
C MET A 20 -6.68 -14.25 -0.27
N TRP A 21 -5.71 -15.13 -0.11
CA TRP A 21 -4.36 -14.89 -0.59
C TRP A 21 -4.33 -14.65 -2.10
N GLU A 22 -5.10 -15.46 -2.81
CA GLU A 22 -5.19 -15.32 -4.25
C GLU A 22 -5.82 -14.00 -4.65
N SER A 23 -6.87 -13.59 -3.93
CA SER A 23 -7.51 -12.30 -4.16
C SER A 23 -6.56 -11.15 -3.93
N MET A 24 -5.75 -11.24 -2.88
CA MET A 24 -4.77 -10.19 -2.59
C MET A 24 -3.71 -10.10 -3.69
N ASN A 25 -3.30 -11.23 -4.24
CA ASN A 25 -2.36 -11.21 -5.35
C ASN A 25 -2.94 -10.56 -6.59
N LYS A 26 -4.20 -10.83 -6.86
CA LYS A 26 -4.89 -10.20 -7.99
C LYS A 26 -5.00 -8.69 -7.78
N LEU A 27 -5.30 -8.29 -6.56
CA LEU A 27 -5.36 -6.87 -6.22
C LEU A 27 -4.01 -6.22 -6.44
N LYS A 28 -2.95 -6.86 -5.97
CA LYS A 28 -1.60 -6.33 -6.14
C LYS A 28 -1.28 -6.14 -7.61
N ASP A 29 -1.55 -7.16 -8.42
CA ASP A 29 -1.25 -7.08 -9.85
C ASP A 29 -2.04 -5.98 -10.52
N HIS A 30 -3.30 -5.82 -10.14
CA HIS A 30 -4.15 -4.77 -10.70
C HIS A 30 -3.63 -3.39 -10.35
N VAL A 31 -3.30 -3.17 -9.08
CA VAL A 31 -2.81 -1.87 -8.64
C VAL A 31 -1.45 -1.57 -9.27
N HIS A 32 -0.59 -2.58 -9.39
CA HIS A 32 0.70 -2.38 -10.05
C HIS A 32 0.51 -1.96 -11.50
N GLY A 33 -0.46 -2.56 -12.18
CA GLY A 33 -0.77 -2.17 -13.55
C GLY A 33 -1.24 -0.73 -13.66
N LEU A 34 -2.10 -0.30 -12.74
CA LEU A 34 -2.56 1.07 -12.70
C LEU A 34 -1.42 2.04 -12.43
N CYS A 35 -0.58 1.71 -11.46
CA CYS A 35 0.55 2.58 -11.10
C CYS A 35 1.52 2.72 -12.25
N SER A 36 1.78 1.62 -12.95
CA SER A 36 2.67 1.64 -14.10
C SER A 36 2.19 2.62 -15.17
N LYS A 37 0.88 2.67 -15.36
CA LYS A 37 0.31 3.53 -16.40
C LYS A 37 0.23 4.99 -15.99
N HIS A 38 0.24 5.25 -14.68
CA HIS A 38 -0.03 6.59 -14.18
C HIS A 38 1.09 7.13 -13.31
N MET A 39 2.30 6.64 -13.55
CA MET A 39 3.45 7.18 -12.83
C MET A 39 3.55 8.68 -13.02
N ASN A 40 3.79 9.38 -11.94
CA ASN A 40 3.93 10.84 -11.88
C ASN A 40 2.65 11.59 -12.22
N HIS A 41 1.53 10.89 -12.24
CA HIS A 41 0.24 11.54 -12.43
C HIS A 41 -0.38 11.88 -11.07
N PRO A 42 -1.15 12.96 -10.99
CA PRO A 42 -1.82 13.32 -9.74
C PRO A 42 -3.01 12.41 -9.50
N VAL A 43 -3.10 11.90 -8.28
CA VAL A 43 -4.20 11.01 -7.90
C VAL A 43 -4.71 11.37 -6.53
N GLN A 44 -5.93 10.96 -6.26
CA GLN A 44 -6.51 10.96 -4.93
C GLN A 44 -6.59 9.50 -4.48
N VAL A 45 -6.05 9.22 -3.32
CA VAL A 45 -6.08 7.86 -2.76
C VAL A 45 -6.90 7.88 -1.49
N GLN A 46 -7.84 6.96 -1.40
CA GLN A 46 -8.65 6.79 -0.19
C GLN A 46 -8.33 5.44 0.41
N THR A 47 -8.12 5.42 1.73
CA THR A 47 -7.84 4.17 2.44
C THR A 47 -9.12 3.60 3.01
N VAL A 48 -9.05 2.32 3.40
CA VAL A 48 -10.21 1.67 4.01
C VAL A 48 -10.56 2.28 5.36
N GLN A 49 -9.62 2.98 5.99
CA GLN A 49 -9.90 3.69 7.24
C GLN A 49 -10.54 5.05 7.01
N GLY A 50 -10.71 5.46 5.76
CA GLY A 50 -11.34 6.72 5.43
C GLY A 50 -10.40 7.89 5.24
N GLN A 51 -9.11 7.66 5.28
CA GLN A 51 -8.13 8.71 5.04
C GLN A 51 -8.05 9.01 3.55
N ILE A 52 -7.83 10.27 3.23
CA ILE A 52 -7.76 10.72 1.84
C ILE A 52 -6.45 11.47 1.64
N TYR A 53 -5.72 11.11 0.61
CA TYR A 53 -4.44 11.71 0.28
C TYR A 53 -4.45 12.15 -1.18
N HIS A 54 -3.79 13.28 -1.47
CA HIS A 54 -3.62 13.77 -2.83
C HIS A 54 -2.14 13.86 -3.12
N GLY A 55 -1.73 13.29 -4.23
CA GLY A 55 -0.31 13.32 -4.57
C GLY A 55 -0.05 12.71 -5.91
N TYR A 56 1.24 12.62 -6.23
CA TYR A 56 1.70 12.02 -7.47
C TYR A 56 2.27 10.64 -7.16
N ILE A 57 1.96 9.67 -8.00
CA ILE A 57 2.53 8.33 -7.84
C ILE A 57 3.98 8.40 -8.30
N VAL A 58 4.92 8.15 -7.37
CA VAL A 58 6.34 8.23 -7.70
C VAL A 58 7.04 6.88 -7.68
N HIS A 59 6.42 5.89 -7.03
CA HIS A 59 7.03 4.57 -6.93
C HIS A 59 5.98 3.59 -6.43
N PHE A 60 6.20 2.31 -6.69
CA PHE A 60 5.40 1.24 -6.08
C PHE A 60 6.25 0.00 -5.97
N ASP A 61 5.93 -0.84 -5.00
CA ASP A 61 6.58 -2.12 -4.85
C ASP A 61 5.54 -3.16 -4.46
N ASP A 62 5.98 -4.32 -3.99
CA ASP A 62 5.08 -5.44 -3.73
C ASP A 62 4.02 -5.13 -2.70
N SER A 63 4.29 -4.21 -1.79
CA SER A 63 3.39 -3.98 -0.67
C SER A 63 2.94 -2.55 -0.51
N HIS A 64 3.53 -1.60 -1.24
CA HIS A 64 3.27 -0.18 -1.03
C HIS A 64 3.14 0.59 -2.32
N LEU A 65 2.34 1.64 -2.23
CA LEU A 65 2.27 2.70 -3.21
C LEU A 65 2.90 3.94 -2.56
N TYR A 66 3.76 4.64 -3.29
CA TYR A 66 4.47 5.79 -2.76
C TYR A 66 3.97 7.06 -3.44
N LEU A 67 3.45 7.98 -2.63
CA LEU A 67 2.93 9.25 -3.11
C LEU A 67 3.84 10.40 -2.70
N LYS A 68 4.06 11.31 -3.62
CA LYS A 68 4.63 12.59 -3.29
C LYS A 68 3.45 13.56 -3.11
N PRO A 69 3.24 14.12 -1.91
CA PRO A 69 2.07 14.97 -1.68
C PRO A 69 2.07 16.17 -2.61
N MET A 70 0.88 16.59 -3.02
CA MET A 70 0.73 17.80 -3.80
C MET A 70 0.94 19.00 -2.91
N GLU A 71 1.48 20.03 -3.50
CA GLU A 71 1.66 21.28 -2.80
C GLU A 71 0.30 21.77 -2.31
N GLY A 72 0.25 22.25 -1.09
CA GLY A 72 -1.00 22.65 -0.48
C GLY A 72 -1.66 21.55 0.34
N HIS A 73 -1.26 20.31 0.12
CA HIS A 73 -1.80 19.18 0.88
C HIS A 73 -0.79 18.60 1.86
N VAL A 74 0.40 19.14 1.87
CA VAL A 74 1.52 18.58 2.62
C VAL A 74 1.22 18.53 4.10
N ARG A 75 0.55 19.53 4.62
CA ARG A 75 0.26 19.60 6.04
C ARG A 75 -0.63 18.48 6.53
N ALA A 76 -1.47 17.97 5.66
CA ALA A 76 -2.38 16.92 6.04
C ALA A 76 -1.65 15.64 6.38
N PHE A 77 -0.42 15.50 5.92
CA PHE A 77 0.33 14.29 6.14
C PHE A 77 1.22 14.35 7.36
N ALA A 78 2.06 15.37 7.41
CA ALA A 78 3.17 15.35 8.34
C ALA A 78 3.35 16.65 9.11
N GLY A 79 2.40 17.52 9.03
CA GLY A 79 2.46 18.76 9.77
C GLY A 79 3.61 19.63 9.30
N ALA A 80 4.32 20.22 10.23
CA ALA A 80 5.34 21.21 9.91
C ALA A 80 6.53 20.62 9.18
N TYR A 81 6.70 19.32 9.24
CA TYR A 81 7.83 18.70 8.57
C TYR A 81 7.58 18.46 7.12
N ALA A 82 6.38 18.61 6.68
CA ALA A 82 6.02 18.19 5.35
C ALA A 82 6.48 19.22 4.35
N TYR A 83 7.51 18.89 3.66
CA TYR A 83 8.04 19.71 2.61
C TYR A 83 8.12 18.90 1.34
N ASN A 84 8.79 19.44 0.38
CA ASN A 84 8.81 18.91 -0.97
C ASN A 84 9.31 17.49 -1.08
N ASN A 85 10.11 17.05 -0.15
CA ASN A 85 10.76 15.76 -0.26
C ASN A 85 10.07 14.65 0.51
N VAL A 86 8.92 14.94 1.06
CA VAL A 86 8.17 13.90 1.78
C VAL A 86 7.61 12.92 0.77
N ILE A 87 7.85 11.65 1.01
CA ILE A 87 7.28 10.57 0.23
C ILE A 87 6.46 9.74 1.19
N LEU A 88 5.21 9.52 0.86
CA LEU A 88 4.28 8.84 1.75
C LEU A 88 4.06 7.40 1.29
N PRO A 89 4.49 6.41 2.06
CA PRO A 89 4.23 5.01 1.72
C PRO A 89 2.83 4.62 2.16
N LEU A 90 2.06 4.08 1.25
CA LEU A 90 0.71 3.59 1.53
C LEU A 90 0.65 2.11 1.27
N VAL A 91 0.14 1.35 2.23
CA VAL A 91 0.04 -0.08 2.10
C VAL A 91 -1.02 -0.42 1.05
N LEU A 92 -0.67 -1.24 0.08
CA LEU A 92 -1.57 -1.55 -1.03
C LEU A 92 -2.89 -2.13 -0.56
N TYR A 93 -2.86 -2.99 0.46
CA TYR A 93 -4.07 -3.67 0.89
C TYR A 93 -4.96 -2.80 1.76
N ASN A 94 -4.53 -1.57 2.04
CA ASN A 94 -5.36 -0.59 2.73
C ASN A 94 -6.03 0.38 1.78
N LEU A 95 -5.79 0.25 0.49
CA LEU A 95 -6.33 1.19 -0.48
C LEU A 95 -7.76 0.81 -0.84
N LEU A 96 -8.66 1.76 -0.68
CA LEU A 96 -10.05 1.59 -1.06
C LEU A 96 -10.29 2.08 -2.48
N ALA A 97 -9.69 3.20 -2.84
CA ALA A 97 -9.88 3.79 -4.16
C ALA A 97 -8.68 4.64 -4.56
N ILE A 98 -8.38 4.62 -5.84
CA ILE A 98 -7.39 5.52 -6.45
C ILE A 98 -8.11 6.22 -7.58
N THR A 99 -8.14 7.55 -7.52
CA THR A 99 -8.85 8.36 -8.50
C THR A 99 -7.87 9.27 -9.21
N LEU A 100 -7.87 9.24 -10.53
CA LEU A 100 -7.02 10.12 -11.31
C LEU A 100 -7.58 11.54 -11.26
N LEU A 101 -6.73 12.49 -10.97
CA LEU A 101 -7.13 13.90 -10.96
C LEU A 101 -6.78 14.52 -12.31
N LEU A 102 -7.77 15.11 -12.93
CA LEU A 102 -7.62 15.66 -14.27
C LEU A 102 -7.50 17.17 -14.30
#